data_2278b6664e203e7b3db15e9b24b9950b
#
_entry.id   2278b6664e203e7b3db15e9b24b9950b
#
_cell.length_a   1.000
_cell.length_b   1.000
_cell.length_c   1.000
_cell.angle_alpha   90.00
_cell.angle_beta   90.00
_cell.angle_gamma   90.00
#
_symmetry.space_group_name_H-M   'P 1'
#
loop_
_entity.id
_entity.type
_entity.pdbx_description
1 polymer ?
#
loop_
_entity_poly.entity_id
_entity_poly.type
_entity_poly.pdbx_seq_one_letter_code
_entity_poly.pdbx_strand_id
1 'polypeptide(L)'
;MYEEVKKKIKASEGFSNRGYFLEYKGADGNIIKEDFMTIGYGHKCVDGDPYLPNVDYSTEELEQQFEKDFVVYQNVAERYIGSCEVPDHIKEIIIEIAYNIGEPRLFLFKNMRARMQEGNWQEMASELRDSKLYRTLTNRYEPLAKIIEET
;
A
#
# COMPACT_ATOMS: atom_id res chain seq x y z
N MET A 1 -0.69 -18.68 2.58
CA MET A 1 -0.30 -17.91 1.38
C MET A 1 -0.23 -16.44 1.75
N TYR A 2 0.76 -15.75 1.28
CA TYR A 2 1.00 -14.32 1.55
C TYR A 2 1.34 -13.94 2.99
N GLU A 3 1.72 -14.88 3.84
CA GLU A 3 2.01 -14.57 5.25
C GLU A 3 3.21 -13.62 5.41
N GLU A 4 4.24 -13.75 4.58
CA GLU A 4 5.40 -12.87 4.64
C GLU A 4 5.09 -11.45 4.16
N VAL A 5 4.31 -11.30 3.09
CA VAL A 5 3.91 -9.96 2.61
C VAL A 5 2.98 -9.28 3.61
N LYS A 6 2.10 -10.03 4.27
CA LYS A 6 1.25 -9.48 5.35
C LYS A 6 2.08 -8.94 6.49
N LYS A 7 3.12 -9.67 6.91
CA LYS A 7 4.07 -9.20 7.94
C LYS A 7 4.77 -7.93 7.54
N LYS A 8 5.24 -7.85 6.30
CA LYS A 8 5.91 -6.65 5.76
C LYS A 8 4.97 -5.44 5.75
N ILE A 9 3.74 -5.63 5.30
CA ILE A 9 2.73 -4.56 5.29
C ILE A 9 2.47 -4.07 6.71
N LYS A 10 2.22 -4.97 7.65
CA LYS A 10 1.98 -4.62 9.05
C LYS A 10 3.14 -3.85 9.66
N ALA A 11 4.37 -4.29 9.41
CA ALA A 11 5.57 -3.61 9.90
C ALA A 11 5.72 -2.21 9.31
N SER A 12 5.36 -2.03 8.05
CA SER A 12 5.45 -0.73 7.37
C SER A 12 4.35 0.24 7.78
N GLU A 13 3.13 -0.26 7.98
CA GLU A 13 1.96 0.59 8.29
C GLU A 13 1.88 0.97 9.76
N GLY A 14 2.48 0.17 10.65
CA GLY A 14 2.32 0.34 12.09
C GLY A 14 0.92 -0.06 12.57
N PHE A 15 0.65 0.16 13.86
CA PHE A 15 -0.61 -0.27 14.46
C PHE A 15 -1.13 0.76 15.44
N SER A 16 -2.44 1.03 15.39
CA SER A 16 -3.13 1.84 16.40
C SER A 16 -4.47 1.20 16.76
N ASN A 17 -4.71 0.96 18.03
CA ASN A 17 -5.98 0.43 18.52
C ASN A 17 -7.07 1.50 18.68
N ARG A 18 -6.71 2.76 18.47
CA ARG A 18 -7.61 3.92 18.53
C ARG A 18 -7.48 4.72 17.24
N GLY A 19 -8.60 5.13 16.68
CA GLY A 19 -8.61 5.95 15.47
C GLY A 19 -7.91 7.29 15.67
N TYR A 20 -7.21 7.74 14.65
CA TYR A 20 -6.51 9.03 14.64
C TYR A 20 -6.68 9.72 13.30
N PHE A 21 -6.53 11.05 13.32
CA PHE A 21 -6.54 11.87 12.11
C PHE A 21 -5.11 12.36 11.87
N LEU A 22 -4.58 12.11 10.68
CA LEU A 22 -3.26 12.59 10.31
C LEU A 22 -3.27 14.10 10.13
N GLU A 23 -2.18 14.75 10.55
CA GLU A 23 -1.96 16.18 10.38
C GLU A 23 -0.68 16.39 9.56
N TYR A 24 -0.69 17.38 8.68
CA TYR A 24 0.47 17.73 7.87
C TYR A 24 0.49 19.23 7.59
N LYS A 25 1.67 19.76 7.25
CA LYS A 25 1.80 21.16 6.85
C LYS A 25 1.42 21.33 5.39
N GLY A 26 0.47 22.24 5.13
CA GLY A 26 0.17 22.69 3.78
C GLY A 26 1.27 23.61 3.22
N ALA A 27 1.12 23.99 1.95
CA ALA A 27 2.07 24.85 1.24
C ALA A 27 2.19 26.24 1.89
N ASP A 28 1.17 26.71 2.59
CA ASP A 28 1.12 27.98 3.31
C ASP A 28 1.69 27.91 4.73
N GLY A 29 2.19 26.74 5.16
CA GLY A 29 2.71 26.51 6.50
C GLY A 29 1.66 26.22 7.56
N ASN A 30 0.37 26.28 7.24
CA ASN A 30 -0.71 25.92 8.14
C ASN A 30 -0.82 24.41 8.29
N ILE A 31 -1.27 23.96 9.47
CA ILE A 31 -1.51 22.54 9.74
C ILE A 31 -2.85 22.14 9.11
N ILE A 32 -2.82 21.11 8.27
CA ILE A 32 -4.00 20.52 7.66
C ILE A 32 -4.24 19.16 8.34
N LYS A 33 -5.46 18.96 8.80
CA LYS A 33 -5.91 17.69 9.39
C LYS A 33 -6.73 16.94 8.35
N GLU A 34 -6.45 15.66 8.15
CA GLU A 34 -7.25 14.82 7.26
C GLU A 34 -8.68 14.71 7.79
N ASP A 35 -9.65 14.65 6.89
CA ASP A 35 -11.07 14.56 7.21
C ASP A 35 -11.55 13.14 7.46
N PHE A 36 -10.67 12.16 7.32
CA PHE A 36 -10.96 10.75 7.61
C PHE A 36 -10.04 10.22 8.72
N MET A 37 -10.58 9.26 9.47
CA MET A 37 -9.86 8.61 10.57
C MET A 37 -9.12 7.39 10.06
N THR A 38 -7.92 7.14 10.60
CA THR A 38 -7.14 5.92 10.34
C THR A 38 -7.09 5.08 11.61
N ILE A 39 -7.21 3.76 11.49
CA ILE A 39 -7.16 2.84 12.63
C ILE A 39 -6.49 1.52 12.22
N GLY A 40 -6.05 0.75 13.22
CA GLY A 40 -5.44 -0.56 12.99
C GLY A 40 -4.14 -0.47 12.22
N TYR A 41 -3.99 -1.26 11.18
CA TYR A 41 -2.82 -1.27 10.30
C TYR A 41 -3.04 -0.36 9.10
N GLY A 42 -3.29 0.91 9.37
CA GLY A 42 -3.45 1.90 8.30
C GLY A 42 -4.82 1.88 7.61
N HIS A 43 -5.83 1.28 8.23
CA HIS A 43 -7.19 1.27 7.67
C HIS A 43 -7.77 2.67 7.67
N LYS A 44 -8.11 3.19 6.49
CA LYS A 44 -8.78 4.48 6.32
C LYS A 44 -10.28 4.27 6.45
N CYS A 45 -10.86 4.83 7.51
CA CYS A 45 -12.28 4.66 7.80
C CYS A 45 -13.13 5.40 6.78
N VAL A 46 -14.22 4.77 6.37
CA VAL A 46 -15.22 5.32 5.45
C VAL A 46 -16.60 5.23 6.09
N ASP A 47 -17.57 5.89 5.48
CA ASP A 47 -18.95 5.82 5.93
C ASP A 47 -19.44 4.37 5.95
N GLY A 48 -20.06 3.98 7.04
CA GLY A 48 -20.52 2.60 7.27
C GLY A 48 -19.55 1.74 8.07
N ASP A 49 -18.32 2.18 8.31
CA ASP A 49 -17.40 1.50 9.21
C ASP A 49 -17.89 1.61 10.67
N PRO A 50 -17.65 0.58 11.50
CA PRO A 50 -18.13 0.59 12.89
C PRO A 50 -17.27 1.41 13.85
N TYR A 51 -16.16 1.99 13.38
CA TYR A 51 -15.16 2.62 14.25
C TYR A 51 -15.53 4.05 14.59
N LEU A 52 -15.43 4.38 15.89
CA LEU A 52 -15.73 5.70 16.42
C LEU A 52 -14.45 6.36 16.96
N PRO A 53 -14.36 7.72 16.92
CA PRO A 53 -13.25 8.43 17.54
C PRO A 53 -13.21 8.20 19.07
N ASN A 54 -12.01 8.19 19.63
CA ASN A 54 -11.79 8.08 21.08
C ASN A 54 -12.30 6.77 21.71
N VAL A 55 -12.39 5.71 20.92
CA VAL A 55 -12.76 4.37 21.37
C VAL A 55 -11.60 3.42 21.08
N ASP A 56 -11.23 2.62 22.06
CA ASP A 56 -10.22 1.56 21.87
C ASP A 56 -10.90 0.29 21.37
N TYR A 57 -10.31 -0.28 20.30
CA TYR A 57 -10.77 -1.54 19.73
C TYR A 57 -9.76 -2.64 20.03
N SER A 58 -10.21 -3.88 20.08
CA SER A 58 -9.32 -5.00 20.38
C SER A 58 -8.37 -5.27 19.20
N THR A 59 -7.20 -5.82 19.52
CA THR A 59 -6.25 -6.26 18.50
C THR A 59 -6.91 -7.27 17.55
N GLU A 60 -7.73 -8.17 18.10
CA GLU A 60 -8.44 -9.19 17.31
C GLU A 60 -9.40 -8.58 16.29
N GLU A 61 -10.18 -7.58 16.68
CA GLU A 61 -11.07 -6.86 15.74
C GLU A 61 -10.28 -6.20 14.62
N LEU A 62 -9.15 -5.58 14.95
CA LEU A 62 -8.32 -4.86 13.99
C LEU A 62 -7.50 -5.80 13.10
N GLU A 63 -7.16 -6.98 13.60
CA GLU A 63 -6.59 -8.05 12.76
C GLU A 63 -7.61 -8.54 11.73
N GLN A 64 -8.86 -8.69 12.09
CA GLN A 64 -9.94 -9.04 11.17
C GLN A 64 -10.13 -7.95 10.11
N GLN A 65 -10.05 -6.68 10.51
CA GLN A 65 -10.11 -5.57 9.56
C GLN A 65 -8.94 -5.62 8.57
N PHE A 66 -7.74 -5.91 9.05
CA PHE A 66 -6.57 -6.06 8.20
C PHE A 66 -6.78 -7.18 7.15
N GLU A 67 -7.32 -8.31 7.55
CA GLU A 67 -7.58 -9.42 6.61
C GLU A 67 -8.58 -9.02 5.52
N LYS A 68 -9.59 -8.24 5.86
CA LYS A 68 -10.54 -7.70 4.86
C LYS A 68 -9.85 -6.73 3.92
N ASP A 69 -9.05 -5.82 4.45
CA ASP A 69 -8.31 -4.84 3.65
C ASP A 69 -7.32 -5.54 2.72
N PHE A 70 -6.64 -6.57 3.22
CA PHE A 70 -5.70 -7.34 2.42
C PHE A 70 -6.37 -7.94 1.18
N VAL A 71 -7.55 -8.53 1.33
CA VAL A 71 -8.31 -9.09 0.20
C VAL A 71 -8.64 -8.00 -0.82
N VAL A 72 -9.05 -6.81 -0.36
CA VAL A 72 -9.33 -5.68 -1.26
C VAL A 72 -8.10 -5.34 -2.10
N TYR A 73 -6.94 -5.19 -1.47
CA TYR A 73 -5.71 -4.81 -2.18
C TYR A 73 -5.09 -5.96 -2.99
N GLN A 74 -5.33 -7.19 -2.59
CA GLN A 74 -5.01 -8.34 -3.42
C GLN A 74 -5.78 -8.30 -4.74
N ASN A 75 -7.06 -7.97 -4.68
CA ASN A 75 -7.91 -7.83 -5.87
C ASN A 75 -7.46 -6.63 -6.73
N VAL A 76 -7.06 -5.53 -6.11
CA VAL A 76 -6.47 -4.38 -6.82
C VAL A 76 -5.21 -4.81 -7.59
N ALA A 77 -4.32 -5.55 -6.93
CA ALA A 77 -3.11 -6.04 -7.57
C ALA A 77 -3.42 -6.95 -8.76
N GLU A 78 -4.40 -7.83 -8.62
CA GLU A 78 -4.83 -8.72 -9.70
C GLU A 78 -5.36 -7.95 -10.91
N ARG A 79 -6.14 -6.89 -10.67
CA ARG A 79 -6.60 -6.01 -11.76
C ARG A 79 -5.46 -5.27 -12.44
N TYR A 80 -4.49 -4.79 -11.66
CA TYR A 80 -3.31 -4.10 -12.19
C TYR A 80 -2.44 -5.02 -13.04
N ILE A 81 -2.21 -6.24 -12.58
CA ILE A 81 -1.44 -7.25 -13.32
C ILE A 81 -2.19 -7.66 -14.59
N GLY A 82 -3.51 -7.81 -14.50
CA GLY A 82 -4.34 -8.20 -15.62
C GLY A 82 -4.13 -9.66 -16.01
N SER A 83 -4.15 -9.93 -17.32
CA SER A 83 -4.02 -11.30 -17.84
C SER A 83 -2.56 -11.76 -17.99
N CYS A 84 -1.59 -10.92 -17.69
CA CYS A 84 -0.20 -11.30 -17.82
C CYS A 84 0.23 -12.21 -16.65
N GLU A 85 1.11 -13.18 -16.97
CA GLU A 85 1.68 -14.04 -15.96
C GLU A 85 2.93 -13.39 -15.37
N VAL A 86 2.95 -13.27 -14.05
CA VAL A 86 4.10 -12.72 -13.32
C VAL A 86 4.51 -13.69 -12.21
N PRO A 87 5.78 -13.70 -11.81
CA PRO A 87 6.21 -14.49 -10.66
C PRO A 87 5.45 -14.08 -9.40
N ASP A 88 5.25 -15.03 -8.48
CA ASP A 88 4.52 -14.79 -7.24
C ASP A 88 5.09 -13.63 -6.42
N HIS A 89 6.42 -13.50 -6.36
CA HIS A 89 7.06 -12.42 -5.61
C HIS A 89 6.79 -11.04 -6.23
N ILE A 90 6.57 -10.96 -7.54
CA ILE A 90 6.16 -9.71 -8.20
C ILE A 90 4.72 -9.37 -7.80
N LYS A 91 3.84 -10.37 -7.80
CA LYS A 91 2.45 -10.18 -7.36
C LYS A 91 2.41 -9.66 -5.92
N GLU A 92 3.20 -10.24 -5.03
CA GLU A 92 3.31 -9.80 -3.64
C GLU A 92 3.77 -8.34 -3.52
N ILE A 93 4.75 -7.93 -4.34
CA ILE A 93 5.21 -6.54 -4.38
C ILE A 93 4.09 -5.60 -4.82
N ILE A 94 3.32 -5.97 -5.84
CA ILE A 94 2.20 -5.15 -6.30
C ILE A 94 1.12 -5.04 -5.21
N ILE A 95 0.84 -6.11 -4.48
CA ILE A 95 -0.08 -6.07 -3.34
C ILE A 95 0.42 -5.08 -2.28
N GLU A 96 1.70 -5.14 -1.94
CA GLU A 96 2.30 -4.24 -0.95
C GLU A 96 2.20 -2.77 -1.38
N ILE A 97 2.48 -2.48 -2.63
CA ILE A 97 2.34 -1.13 -3.19
C ILE A 97 0.86 -0.71 -3.16
N ALA A 98 -0.05 -1.58 -3.61
CA ALA A 98 -1.48 -1.31 -3.62
C ALA A 98 -2.00 -0.95 -2.22
N TYR A 99 -1.58 -1.71 -1.20
CA TYR A 99 -1.96 -1.44 0.18
C TYR A 99 -1.47 -0.06 0.64
N ASN A 100 -0.27 0.32 0.24
CA ASN A 100 0.32 1.61 0.63
C ASN A 100 -0.36 2.81 -0.04
N ILE A 101 -0.61 2.75 -1.35
CA ILE A 101 -1.03 3.93 -2.11
C ILE A 101 -2.46 3.88 -2.64
N GLY A 102 -3.10 2.72 -2.62
CA GLY A 102 -4.46 2.54 -3.13
C GLY A 102 -4.54 2.38 -4.64
N GLU A 103 -5.71 1.94 -5.10
CA GLU A 103 -5.95 1.65 -6.51
C GLU A 103 -5.76 2.85 -7.45
N PRO A 104 -6.34 4.04 -7.18
CA PRO A 104 -6.20 5.16 -8.11
C PRO A 104 -4.75 5.55 -8.37
N ARG A 105 -3.94 5.60 -7.31
CA ARG A 105 -2.52 5.98 -7.43
C ARG A 105 -1.70 4.88 -8.09
N LEU A 106 -1.99 3.61 -7.80
CA LEU A 106 -1.31 2.49 -8.44
C LEU A 106 -1.51 2.52 -9.95
N PHE A 107 -2.73 2.78 -10.41
CA PHE A 107 -3.04 2.81 -11.84
C PHE A 107 -2.45 4.02 -12.58
N LEU A 108 -1.93 5.02 -11.85
CA LEU A 108 -1.13 6.08 -12.47
C LEU A 108 0.26 5.61 -12.90
N PHE A 109 0.75 4.50 -12.36
CA PHE A 109 2.02 3.88 -12.76
C PHE A 109 1.87 3.09 -14.07
N LYS A 110 1.54 3.79 -15.14
CA LYS A 110 1.26 3.18 -16.46
C LYS A 110 2.50 2.59 -17.11
N ASN A 111 3.64 3.27 -17.01
CA ASN A 111 4.89 2.79 -17.59
C ASN A 111 5.42 1.58 -16.83
N MET A 112 5.35 1.59 -15.49
CA MET A 112 5.71 0.43 -14.67
C MET A 112 4.87 -0.79 -15.05
N ARG A 113 3.56 -0.59 -15.24
CA ARG A 113 2.65 -1.66 -15.68
C ARG A 113 3.04 -2.22 -17.04
N ALA A 114 3.35 -1.34 -18.00
CA ALA A 114 3.76 -1.76 -19.34
C ALA A 114 5.05 -2.60 -19.30
N ARG A 115 6.03 -2.18 -18.49
CA ARG A 115 7.28 -2.95 -18.34
C ARG A 115 7.04 -4.28 -17.68
N MET A 116 6.18 -4.32 -16.68
CA MET A 116 5.77 -5.57 -16.02
C MET A 116 5.13 -6.54 -17.02
N GLN A 117 4.21 -6.05 -17.83
CA GLN A 117 3.51 -6.85 -18.83
C GLN A 117 4.44 -7.40 -19.91
N GLU A 118 5.52 -6.70 -20.22
CA GLU A 118 6.56 -7.14 -21.14
C GLU A 118 7.54 -8.13 -20.50
N GLY A 119 7.50 -8.30 -19.18
CA GLY A 119 8.52 -9.06 -18.45
C GLY A 119 9.87 -8.35 -18.40
N ASN A 120 9.88 -7.04 -18.60
CA ASN A 120 11.10 -6.23 -18.55
C ASN A 120 11.33 -5.72 -17.13
N TRP A 121 11.89 -6.56 -16.30
CA TRP A 121 12.04 -6.31 -14.85
C TRP A 121 13.01 -5.19 -14.54
N GLN A 122 14.08 -5.05 -15.31
CA GLN A 122 15.05 -3.96 -15.12
C GLN A 122 14.40 -2.59 -15.36
N GLU A 123 13.65 -2.46 -16.44
CA GLU A 123 12.94 -1.21 -16.76
C GLU A 123 11.77 -0.98 -15.80
N MET A 124 11.10 -2.04 -15.35
CA MET A 124 10.06 -1.93 -14.33
C MET A 124 10.62 -1.34 -13.03
N ALA A 125 11.77 -1.81 -12.59
CA ALA A 125 12.47 -1.27 -11.42
C ALA A 125 12.88 0.18 -11.62
N SER A 126 13.37 0.52 -12.82
CA SER A 126 13.72 1.91 -13.16
C SER A 126 12.53 2.83 -13.10
N GLU A 127 11.37 2.40 -13.58
CA GLU A 127 10.13 3.20 -13.51
C GLU A 127 9.72 3.45 -12.06
N LEU A 128 9.85 2.44 -11.20
CA LEU A 128 9.57 2.61 -9.78
C LEU A 128 10.53 3.60 -9.13
N ARG A 129 11.84 3.46 -9.39
CA ARG A 129 12.87 4.36 -8.85
C ARG A 129 12.73 5.80 -9.33
N ASP A 130 12.16 5.99 -10.50
CA ASP A 130 11.98 7.31 -11.11
C ASP A 130 10.73 8.03 -10.59
N SER A 131 9.98 7.41 -9.70
CA SER A 131 8.74 7.95 -9.19
C SER A 131 8.94 8.87 -7.97
N LYS A 132 7.99 9.79 -7.78
CA LYS A 132 7.92 10.62 -6.58
C LYS A 132 7.75 9.76 -5.33
N LEU A 133 6.96 8.69 -5.41
CA LEU A 133 6.74 7.76 -4.32
C LEU A 133 8.06 7.16 -3.81
N TYR A 134 8.89 6.68 -4.73
CA TYR A 134 10.20 6.15 -4.39
C TYR A 134 11.09 7.22 -3.72
N ARG A 135 11.14 8.42 -4.28
CA ARG A 135 11.96 9.51 -3.73
C ARG A 135 11.51 9.92 -2.32
N THR A 136 10.22 9.84 -2.05
CA THR A 136 9.64 10.17 -0.74
C THR A 136 9.87 9.04 0.28
N LEU A 137 9.81 7.78 -0.14
CA LEU A 137 9.88 6.59 0.71
C LEU A 137 10.99 5.63 0.25
N THR A 138 12.18 6.17 0.01
CA THR A 138 13.30 5.42 -0.56
C THR A 138 13.63 4.16 0.25
N ASN A 139 13.68 4.27 1.58
CA ASN A 139 14.02 3.14 2.45
C ASN A 139 13.00 2.00 2.36
N ARG A 140 11.75 2.33 2.09
CA ARG A 140 10.68 1.34 1.92
C ARG A 140 10.70 0.71 0.52
N TYR A 141 10.96 1.52 -0.51
CA TYR A 141 10.78 1.11 -1.91
C TYR A 141 12.05 0.58 -2.58
N GLU A 142 13.25 0.96 -2.14
CA GLU A 142 14.48 0.42 -2.74
C GLU A 142 14.59 -1.10 -2.59
N PRO A 143 14.26 -1.72 -1.45
CA PRO A 143 14.24 -3.19 -1.38
C PRO A 143 13.31 -3.83 -2.40
N LEU A 144 12.15 -3.22 -2.67
CA LEU A 144 11.20 -3.73 -3.66
C LEU A 144 11.75 -3.58 -5.07
N ALA A 145 12.30 -2.41 -5.40
CA ALA A 145 12.92 -2.16 -6.70
C ALA A 145 14.05 -3.14 -6.98
N LYS A 146 14.87 -3.42 -5.97
CA LYS A 146 15.98 -4.39 -6.09
C LYS A 146 15.47 -5.79 -6.39
N ILE A 147 14.43 -6.25 -5.71
CA ILE A 147 13.83 -7.57 -5.98
C ILE A 147 13.28 -7.62 -7.40
N ILE A 148 12.60 -6.58 -7.85
CA ILE A 148 12.08 -6.49 -9.22
C ILE A 148 13.24 -6.59 -10.22
N GLU A 149 14.28 -5.79 -10.04
CA GLU A 149 15.44 -5.76 -10.93
C GLU A 149 16.15 -7.11 -11.06
N GLU A 150 16.22 -7.85 -9.95
CA GLU A 150 16.89 -9.15 -9.88
C GLU A 150 16.02 -10.34 -10.32
N THR A 151 14.79 -10.07 -10.75
CA THR A 151 13.83 -11.11 -11.19
C THR A 151 14.21 -11.82 -12.53
#